data_e441cd316b81307a148976ee872fd132
#
_entry.id   e441cd316b81307a148976ee872fd132
#
_cell.length_a   1.000
_cell.length_b   1.000
_cell.length_c   1.000
_cell.angle_alpha   90.00
_cell.angle_beta   90.00
_cell.angle_gamma   90.00
#
_symmetry.space_group_name_H-M   'P 1'
#
loop_
_entity.id
_entity.type
_entity.pdbx_description
1 polymer ?
#
loop_
_entity_poly.entity_id
_entity_poly.type
_entity_poly.pdbx_seq_one_letter_code
_entity_poly.pdbx_strand_id
1 'polypeptide(L)'
;EIGSGLVGSEMCIRDRGYTFYSDTDTEVAIKLIDYYYKKYEHTPVDAINHAMVRIRGSYALAVMFKDYPEEIYAARKDSPMIIGVADGESFVASDVPAILKYTRSVYYIGNMEMCRLQKGKVTFYNLDGDEIEKDLVEIQWDAEAAEKAGYEHFMIKEIHEQPKAIRDTINSVVKDGKIDLSGVGLSEEEIAKLGQIYIVACGSAYHVGVAAQYVIEELAQIPVRVELASEFRYRRLLFAPNSLVIIVSQSGETADSLAALREAKAHGVKTLAIVNVVGSTIAREADHVFYTLAGPEIAVATTKAYSTQLIASYLLATEFARVRGVIDEDRTAELLAELQTIPEKIEKLLEDKERIQWFAAKQMNAQDMFFIGRGLDYAVSMEGSLKMKEISYIHSEAYAAGELKHGTISLIEPGTLVIGVLTQQNLYEKTVSNMVECKSRGAYLMALTTYGNYSIEDSADFVIYIPKTEPLFAASLAVIPLQLLGYYVSVAKGLDVDKPVSYTHLRA
;
A
#
# COMPACT_ATOMS: atom_id res chain seq x y z
N GLU A 1 16.26 -3.24 19.93
CA GLU A 1 15.62 -4.05 20.98
C GLU A 1 15.05 -5.29 20.34
N ILE A 2 15.60 -6.45 20.72
CA ILE A 2 15.11 -7.77 20.30
C ILE A 2 13.66 -7.85 20.73
N GLY A 3 12.76 -8.10 19.77
CA GLY A 3 11.33 -8.14 20.02
C GLY A 3 10.99 -9.02 21.22
N SER A 4 10.27 -8.48 22.19
CA SER A 4 9.92 -9.09 23.47
C SER A 4 9.26 -10.49 23.40
N GLY A 5 8.97 -10.99 22.21
CA GLY A 5 8.32 -12.28 21.96
C GLY A 5 9.26 -13.49 22.03
N LEU A 6 10.53 -13.33 21.70
CA LEU A 6 11.50 -14.43 21.68
C LEU A 6 12.33 -14.56 22.98
N VAL A 7 12.34 -13.54 23.83
CA VAL A 7 13.13 -13.51 25.09
C VAL A 7 12.87 -14.75 25.96
N GLY A 8 11.62 -15.19 26.10
CA GLY A 8 11.30 -16.42 26.83
C GLY A 8 11.84 -17.69 26.18
N SER A 9 11.92 -17.73 24.85
CA SER A 9 12.48 -18.87 24.10
C SER A 9 14.01 -18.86 24.17
N GLU A 10 14.65 -17.70 24.10
CA GLU A 10 16.09 -17.55 24.23
C GLU A 10 16.60 -18.02 25.60
N MET A 11 16.00 -17.58 26.70
CA MET A 11 16.33 -18.05 28.05
C MET A 11 16.20 -19.57 28.16
N CYS A 12 15.10 -20.12 27.66
CA CYS A 12 14.88 -21.57 27.66
C CYS A 12 15.94 -22.35 26.85
N ILE A 13 16.47 -21.77 25.78
CA ILE A 13 17.50 -22.41 24.95
C ILE A 13 18.88 -22.26 25.57
N ARG A 14 19.20 -21.13 26.18
CA ARG A 14 20.45 -20.92 26.95
C ARG A 14 20.54 -21.90 28.13
N ASP A 15 19.47 -22.09 28.87
CA ASP A 15 19.41 -23.05 30.01
C ASP A 15 19.62 -24.51 29.56
N ARG A 16 19.49 -24.80 28.26
CA ARG A 16 19.76 -26.11 27.66
C ARG A 16 21.15 -26.24 27.03
N GLY A 17 22.04 -25.28 27.32
CA GLY A 17 23.46 -25.32 26.92
C GLY A 17 23.75 -24.79 25.51
N TYR A 18 22.81 -24.12 24.83
CA TYR A 18 23.06 -23.47 23.56
C TYR A 18 23.77 -22.14 23.76
N THR A 19 24.80 -21.92 22.94
CA THR A 19 25.52 -20.65 22.83
C THR A 19 25.02 -19.88 21.61
N PHE A 20 24.97 -18.55 21.70
CA PHE A 20 24.55 -17.67 20.63
C PHE A 20 25.75 -16.89 20.10
N TYR A 21 25.84 -16.72 18.78
CA TYR A 21 26.93 -16.04 18.07
C TYR A 21 26.49 -14.70 17.48
N SER A 22 25.20 -14.43 17.48
CA SER A 22 24.59 -13.19 17.00
C SER A 22 23.50 -12.71 17.96
N ASP A 23 23.05 -11.47 17.77
CA ASP A 23 21.93 -10.89 18.49
C ASP A 23 20.62 -10.97 17.68
N THR A 24 20.56 -11.88 16.67
CA THR A 24 19.38 -12.01 15.81
C THR A 24 18.37 -13.00 16.39
N ASP A 25 17.10 -12.68 16.25
CA ASP A 25 15.97 -13.56 16.60
C ASP A 25 15.93 -14.83 15.71
N THR A 26 16.43 -14.74 14.49
CA THR A 26 16.57 -15.88 13.58
C THR A 26 17.49 -16.97 14.17
N GLU A 27 18.57 -16.60 14.86
CA GLU A 27 19.41 -17.57 15.55
C GLU A 27 18.67 -18.27 16.69
N VAL A 28 17.82 -17.56 17.42
CA VAL A 28 16.97 -18.16 18.45
C VAL A 28 15.99 -19.17 17.84
N ALA A 29 15.38 -18.82 16.71
CA ALA A 29 14.44 -19.69 16.02
C ALA A 29 15.11 -20.99 15.54
N ILE A 30 16.29 -20.90 14.88
CA ILE A 30 16.98 -22.09 14.38
C ILE A 30 17.50 -22.98 15.50
N LYS A 31 17.98 -22.43 16.63
CA LYS A 31 18.42 -23.20 17.79
C LYS A 31 17.24 -23.88 18.49
N LEU A 32 16.08 -23.25 18.50
CA LEU A 32 14.85 -23.89 19.01
C LEU A 32 14.44 -25.07 18.13
N ILE A 33 14.52 -24.92 16.81
CA ILE A 33 14.26 -26.01 15.86
C ILE A 33 15.28 -27.15 16.06
N ASP A 34 16.58 -26.84 16.17
CA ASP A 34 17.62 -27.85 16.43
C ASP A 34 17.39 -28.61 17.75
N TYR A 35 16.97 -27.88 18.81
CA TYR A 35 16.61 -28.51 20.07
C TYR A 35 15.46 -29.54 19.91
N TYR A 36 14.39 -29.18 19.23
CA TYR A 36 13.26 -30.08 19.01
C TYR A 36 13.64 -31.21 18.04
N TYR A 37 14.46 -30.94 17.02
CA TYR A 37 14.97 -31.95 16.12
C TYR A 37 15.73 -33.06 16.82
N LYS A 38 16.59 -32.69 17.77
CA LYS A 38 17.31 -33.66 18.62
C LYS A 38 16.40 -34.39 19.60
N LYS A 39 15.33 -33.74 20.05
CA LYS A 39 14.40 -34.29 21.02
C LYS A 39 13.41 -35.29 20.44
N TYR A 40 12.98 -35.07 19.19
CA TYR A 40 11.92 -35.87 18.53
C TYR A 40 12.45 -36.77 17.41
N GLU A 41 13.48 -37.54 17.73
CA GLU A 41 14.04 -38.59 16.86
C GLU A 41 14.37 -38.13 15.43
N HIS A 42 14.81 -36.88 15.26
CA HIS A 42 15.25 -36.32 13.99
C HIS A 42 14.18 -36.22 12.89
N THR A 43 12.96 -35.86 13.25
CA THR A 43 11.91 -35.51 12.28
C THR A 43 11.84 -33.99 12.04
N PRO A 44 12.19 -33.49 10.84
CA PRO A 44 12.16 -32.06 10.52
C PRO A 44 10.77 -31.43 10.72
N VAL A 45 9.71 -32.12 10.29
CA VAL A 45 8.32 -31.65 10.39
C VAL A 45 7.93 -31.41 11.84
N ASP A 46 8.15 -32.38 12.73
CA ASP A 46 7.81 -32.27 14.14
C ASP A 46 8.65 -31.17 14.83
N ALA A 47 9.95 -31.10 14.50
CA ALA A 47 10.83 -30.08 15.06
C ALA A 47 10.37 -28.66 14.74
N ILE A 48 10.00 -28.42 13.49
CA ILE A 48 9.50 -27.10 13.04
C ILE A 48 8.14 -26.82 13.66
N ASN A 49 7.19 -27.75 13.66
CA ASN A 49 5.86 -27.57 14.25
C ASN A 49 5.94 -27.22 15.74
N HIS A 50 6.77 -27.91 16.50
CA HIS A 50 7.00 -27.59 17.92
C HIS A 50 7.61 -26.19 18.12
N ALA A 51 8.53 -25.78 17.23
CA ALA A 51 9.11 -24.44 17.27
C ALA A 51 8.06 -23.38 16.92
N MET A 52 7.23 -23.61 15.89
CA MET A 52 6.18 -22.70 15.45
C MET A 52 5.20 -22.35 16.57
N VAL A 53 4.82 -23.32 17.40
CA VAL A 53 3.93 -23.10 18.56
C VAL A 53 4.60 -22.21 19.63
N ARG A 54 5.92 -22.30 19.77
CA ARG A 54 6.67 -21.61 20.82
C ARG A 54 7.11 -20.20 20.42
N ILE A 55 7.40 -20.00 19.14
CA ILE A 55 7.81 -18.69 18.63
C ILE A 55 6.61 -17.74 18.67
N ARG A 56 6.80 -16.61 19.35
CA ARG A 56 5.82 -15.51 19.36
C ARG A 56 6.19 -14.49 18.27
N GLY A 57 5.20 -13.76 17.78
CA GLY A 57 5.39 -12.79 16.71
C GLY A 57 5.23 -13.40 15.32
N SER A 58 5.49 -12.59 14.29
CA SER A 58 5.35 -12.96 12.88
C SER A 58 6.68 -13.47 12.34
N TYR A 59 6.65 -14.51 11.51
CA TYR A 59 7.84 -15.05 10.88
C TYR A 59 7.52 -15.75 9.54
N ALA A 60 8.53 -15.80 8.69
CA ALA A 60 8.60 -16.63 7.49
C ALA A 60 10.00 -17.27 7.44
N LEU A 61 10.07 -18.56 7.60
CA LEU A 61 11.32 -19.31 7.74
C LEU A 61 11.51 -20.26 6.58
N ALA A 62 12.72 -20.32 6.03
CA ALA A 62 13.18 -21.41 5.15
C ALA A 62 14.34 -22.11 5.86
N VAL A 63 14.23 -23.42 6.10
CA VAL A 63 15.12 -24.20 6.93
C VAL A 63 15.68 -25.38 6.15
N MET A 64 16.99 -25.59 6.24
CA MET A 64 17.65 -26.77 5.70
C MET A 64 18.24 -27.60 6.84
N PHE A 65 18.13 -28.92 6.73
CA PHE A 65 18.69 -29.86 7.70
C PHE A 65 19.89 -30.60 7.07
N LYS A 66 20.96 -30.75 7.83
CA LYS A 66 22.17 -31.43 7.35
C LYS A 66 21.90 -32.88 6.92
N ASP A 67 21.00 -33.56 7.62
CA ASP A 67 20.65 -34.96 7.37
C ASP A 67 19.66 -35.13 6.19
N TYR A 68 19.10 -33.99 5.69
CA TYR A 68 18.19 -33.91 4.55
C TYR A 68 18.65 -32.83 3.55
N PRO A 69 19.82 -33.01 2.91
CA PRO A 69 20.44 -31.93 2.12
C PRO A 69 19.70 -31.56 0.83
N GLU A 70 18.79 -32.40 0.37
CA GLU A 70 17.98 -32.18 -0.84
C GLU A 70 16.56 -31.64 -0.51
N GLU A 71 16.32 -31.25 0.73
CA GLU A 71 15.04 -30.78 1.19
C GLU A 71 15.15 -29.38 1.79
N ILE A 72 14.17 -28.53 1.46
CA ILE A 72 13.96 -27.24 2.12
C ILE A 72 12.59 -27.28 2.79
N TYR A 73 12.56 -26.86 4.03
CA TYR A 73 11.31 -26.71 4.79
C TYR A 73 10.96 -25.24 4.94
N ALA A 74 9.76 -24.85 4.55
CA ALA A 74 9.31 -23.48 4.67
C ALA A 74 8.08 -23.40 5.57
N ALA A 75 8.10 -22.47 6.53
CA ALA A 75 7.04 -22.32 7.54
C ALA A 75 6.75 -20.85 7.78
N ARG A 76 5.48 -20.51 8.01
CA ARG A 76 5.09 -19.13 8.25
C ARG A 76 4.08 -18.97 9.39
N LYS A 77 4.16 -17.77 10.01
CA LYS A 77 3.12 -17.24 10.89
C LYS A 77 3.01 -15.73 10.64
N ASP A 78 1.84 -15.27 10.22
CA ASP A 78 1.48 -13.87 10.01
C ASP A 78 2.36 -13.08 9.01
N SER A 79 3.55 -13.56 8.65
CA SER A 79 4.40 -13.00 7.57
C SER A 79 4.03 -13.61 6.22
N PRO A 80 4.12 -12.86 5.10
CA PRO A 80 3.80 -13.38 3.77
C PRO A 80 4.80 -14.45 3.31
N MET A 81 4.29 -15.48 2.64
CA MET A 81 5.11 -16.51 1.98
C MET A 81 4.29 -17.21 0.91
N ILE A 82 4.88 -17.40 -0.25
CA ILE A 82 4.34 -18.19 -1.35
C ILE A 82 5.35 -19.24 -1.79
N ILE A 83 4.84 -20.32 -2.39
CA ILE A 83 5.64 -21.40 -2.96
C ILE A 83 5.36 -21.44 -4.46
N GLY A 84 6.37 -21.11 -5.27
CA GLY A 84 6.30 -21.26 -6.71
C GLY A 84 6.77 -22.64 -7.16
N VAL A 85 6.18 -23.17 -8.22
CA VAL A 85 6.59 -24.43 -8.82
C VAL A 85 6.76 -24.29 -10.32
N ALA A 86 7.85 -24.89 -10.83
CA ALA A 86 8.14 -25.02 -12.24
C ALA A 86 8.58 -26.46 -12.53
N ASP A 87 8.90 -26.77 -13.80
CA ASP A 87 9.34 -28.11 -14.18
C ASP A 87 10.66 -28.49 -13.48
N GLY A 88 10.57 -29.31 -12.45
CA GLY A 88 11.70 -29.79 -11.68
C GLY A 88 12.30 -28.79 -10.66
N GLU A 89 11.71 -27.62 -10.50
CA GLU A 89 12.18 -26.57 -9.59
C GLU A 89 11.06 -26.08 -8.67
N SER A 90 11.42 -25.60 -7.47
CA SER A 90 10.52 -24.97 -6.54
C SER A 90 11.14 -23.72 -5.94
N PHE A 91 10.31 -22.73 -5.64
CA PHE A 91 10.74 -21.40 -5.17
C PHE A 91 10.01 -21.04 -3.88
N VAL A 92 10.71 -20.40 -2.96
CA VAL A 92 10.12 -19.78 -1.77
C VAL A 92 10.32 -18.28 -1.89
N ALA A 93 9.25 -17.51 -1.75
CA ALA A 93 9.32 -16.05 -1.80
C ALA A 93 8.30 -15.42 -0.86
N SER A 94 8.49 -14.15 -0.55
CA SER A 94 7.52 -13.34 0.20
C SER A 94 6.29 -12.96 -0.64
N ASP A 95 6.49 -12.77 -1.96
CA ASP A 95 5.47 -12.26 -2.86
C ASP A 95 5.62 -12.79 -4.29
N VAL A 96 4.58 -12.60 -5.09
CA VAL A 96 4.50 -13.07 -6.47
C VAL A 96 5.53 -12.38 -7.39
N PRO A 97 5.75 -11.07 -7.34
CA PRO A 97 6.71 -10.39 -8.21
C PRO A 97 8.13 -10.99 -8.15
N ALA A 98 8.55 -11.48 -6.97
CA ALA A 98 9.89 -12.03 -6.77
C ALA A 98 10.17 -13.29 -7.60
N ILE A 99 9.14 -14.08 -7.93
CA ILE A 99 9.27 -15.35 -8.65
C ILE A 99 8.64 -15.35 -10.04
N LEU A 100 7.94 -14.30 -10.42
CA LEU A 100 7.14 -14.23 -11.64
C LEU A 100 7.95 -14.53 -12.92
N LYS A 101 9.24 -14.19 -12.95
CA LYS A 101 10.16 -14.50 -14.06
C LYS A 101 10.52 -15.98 -14.17
N TYR A 102 10.26 -16.78 -13.13
CA TYR A 102 10.57 -18.22 -13.11
C TYR A 102 9.32 -19.06 -13.27
N THR A 103 8.22 -18.65 -12.62
CA THR A 103 6.95 -19.41 -12.69
C THR A 103 5.76 -18.48 -12.40
N ARG A 104 4.60 -18.87 -12.95
CA ARG A 104 3.29 -18.28 -12.63
C ARG A 104 2.43 -19.19 -11.76
N SER A 105 2.87 -20.43 -11.56
CA SER A 105 2.13 -21.42 -10.79
C SER A 105 2.58 -21.36 -9.34
N VAL A 106 1.69 -20.95 -8.43
CA VAL A 106 2.00 -20.71 -7.03
C VAL A 106 1.01 -21.40 -6.09
N TYR A 107 1.51 -21.81 -4.93
CA TYR A 107 0.70 -22.17 -3.78
C TYR A 107 0.76 -21.08 -2.72
N TYR A 108 -0.38 -20.74 -2.16
CA TYR A 108 -0.45 -19.86 -0.98
C TYR A 108 -0.43 -20.72 0.28
N ILE A 109 0.65 -20.58 1.06
CA ILE A 109 0.77 -21.29 2.35
C ILE A 109 -0.04 -20.52 3.41
N GLY A 110 -0.84 -21.23 4.18
CA GLY A 110 -1.69 -20.65 5.22
C GLY A 110 -0.91 -20.24 6.49
N ASN A 111 -1.62 -19.63 7.43
CA ASN A 111 -1.02 -19.25 8.71
C ASN A 111 -0.81 -20.51 9.56
N MET A 112 0.35 -20.61 10.21
CA MET A 112 0.74 -21.81 11.00
C MET A 112 0.77 -23.10 10.17
N GLU A 113 1.04 -23.01 8.88
CA GLU A 113 1.32 -24.12 7.99
C GLU A 113 2.79 -24.13 7.59
N MET A 114 3.24 -25.29 7.15
CA MET A 114 4.56 -25.48 6.59
C MET A 114 4.53 -26.34 5.33
N CYS A 115 5.59 -26.27 4.54
CA CYS A 115 5.78 -27.19 3.43
C CYS A 115 7.20 -27.75 3.39
N ARG A 116 7.32 -28.92 2.77
CA ARG A 116 8.58 -29.54 2.39
C ARG A 116 8.74 -29.47 0.88
N LEU A 117 9.82 -28.87 0.44
CA LEU A 117 10.21 -28.76 -0.95
C LEU A 117 11.29 -29.79 -1.25
N GLN A 118 11.03 -30.63 -2.22
CA GLN A 118 11.95 -31.62 -2.80
C GLN A 118 11.99 -31.39 -4.32
N LYS A 119 12.96 -31.97 -5.00
CA LYS A 119 13.03 -31.83 -6.46
C LYS A 119 11.73 -32.31 -7.12
N GLY A 120 10.99 -31.39 -7.74
CA GLY A 120 9.74 -31.66 -8.45
C GLY A 120 8.54 -32.02 -7.58
N LYS A 121 8.64 -31.87 -6.25
CA LYS A 121 7.52 -32.14 -5.33
C LYS A 121 7.47 -31.14 -4.19
N VAL A 122 6.26 -30.68 -3.89
CA VAL A 122 5.96 -29.89 -2.68
C VAL A 122 4.91 -30.64 -1.86
N THR A 123 5.15 -30.80 -0.58
CA THR A 123 4.21 -31.42 0.37
C THR A 123 3.89 -30.41 1.46
N PHE A 124 2.61 -30.17 1.74
CA PHE A 124 2.17 -29.22 2.76
C PHE A 124 1.71 -29.94 4.02
N TYR A 125 1.92 -29.30 5.18
CA TYR A 125 1.58 -29.84 6.48
C TYR A 125 0.84 -28.81 7.32
N ASN A 126 -0.13 -29.26 8.10
CA ASN A 126 -0.75 -28.48 9.15
C ASN A 126 0.13 -28.47 10.43
N LEU A 127 -0.31 -27.77 11.46
CA LEU A 127 0.41 -27.69 12.73
C LEU A 127 0.53 -29.02 13.48
N ASP A 128 -0.39 -29.97 13.22
CA ASP A 128 -0.38 -31.30 13.82
C ASP A 128 0.57 -32.28 13.09
N GLY A 129 1.15 -31.84 11.96
CA GLY A 129 2.06 -32.63 11.13
C GLY A 129 1.36 -33.48 10.07
N ASP A 130 0.04 -33.36 9.92
CA ASP A 130 -0.69 -34.05 8.89
C ASP A 130 -0.47 -33.40 7.52
N GLU A 131 -0.35 -34.22 6.49
CA GLU A 131 -0.29 -33.77 5.11
C GLU A 131 -1.64 -33.14 4.71
N ILE A 132 -1.59 -31.96 4.09
CA ILE A 132 -2.76 -31.23 3.58
C ILE A 132 -2.62 -30.94 2.10
N GLU A 133 -3.73 -30.91 1.39
CA GLU A 133 -3.77 -30.51 -0.01
C GLU A 133 -3.92 -28.99 -0.15
N LYS A 134 -3.31 -28.43 -1.20
CA LYS A 134 -3.39 -27.02 -1.56
C LYS A 134 -3.70 -26.88 -3.04
N ASP A 135 -4.51 -25.89 -3.37
CA ASP A 135 -4.81 -25.54 -4.74
C ASP A 135 -3.64 -24.78 -5.37
N LEU A 136 -3.25 -25.21 -6.57
CA LEU A 136 -2.30 -24.48 -7.41
C LEU A 136 -3.03 -23.31 -8.08
N VAL A 137 -2.51 -22.12 -7.89
CA VAL A 137 -3.05 -20.88 -8.47
C VAL A 137 -2.16 -20.43 -9.61
N GLU A 138 -2.75 -20.19 -10.79
CA GLU A 138 -2.04 -19.62 -11.92
C GLU A 138 -2.15 -18.09 -11.89
N ILE A 139 -1.01 -17.42 -11.79
CA ILE A 139 -0.93 -15.95 -11.80
C ILE A 139 -1.11 -15.44 -13.23
N GLN A 140 -2.10 -14.58 -13.42
CA GLN A 140 -2.47 -14.05 -14.73
C GLN A 140 -1.57 -12.88 -15.19
N TRP A 141 -0.60 -12.46 -14.38
CA TRP A 141 0.32 -11.38 -14.76
C TRP A 141 1.29 -11.82 -15.85
N ASP A 142 1.55 -10.92 -16.80
CA ASP A 142 2.58 -11.13 -17.80
C ASP A 142 3.98 -11.02 -17.19
N ALA A 143 4.88 -11.95 -17.52
CA ALA A 143 6.28 -11.91 -17.08
C ALA A 143 7.00 -10.65 -17.61
N GLU A 144 6.67 -10.20 -18.83
CA GLU A 144 7.21 -8.96 -19.40
C GLU A 144 6.81 -7.72 -18.57
N ALA A 145 5.66 -7.75 -17.91
CA ALA A 145 5.23 -6.68 -17.03
C ALA A 145 6.15 -6.52 -15.80
N ALA A 146 6.86 -7.57 -15.40
CA ALA A 146 7.85 -7.53 -14.33
C ALA A 146 9.26 -7.09 -14.78
N GLU A 147 9.42 -6.66 -16.05
CA GLU A 147 10.68 -6.12 -16.58
C GLU A 147 10.65 -4.59 -16.62
N LYS A 148 11.83 -3.96 -16.66
CA LYS A 148 11.93 -2.48 -16.71
C LYS A 148 11.47 -1.86 -18.03
N ALA A 149 11.29 -2.65 -19.10
CA ALA A 149 10.78 -2.21 -20.41
C ALA A 149 11.50 -0.96 -20.97
N GLY A 150 12.81 -0.84 -20.76
CA GLY A 150 13.62 0.29 -21.23
C GLY A 150 13.68 1.48 -20.27
N TYR A 151 12.96 1.48 -19.18
CA TYR A 151 13.08 2.49 -18.12
C TYR A 151 14.31 2.24 -17.23
N GLU A 152 14.86 3.29 -16.66
CA GLU A 152 16.02 3.20 -15.77
C GLU A 152 15.67 2.45 -14.46
N HIS A 153 14.47 2.74 -13.89
CA HIS A 153 13.98 2.18 -12.64
C HIS A 153 12.55 1.67 -12.79
N PHE A 154 12.15 0.70 -11.94
CA PHE A 154 10.77 0.23 -11.86
C PHE A 154 9.81 1.34 -11.45
N MET A 155 10.19 2.17 -10.49
CA MET A 155 9.33 3.25 -10.01
C MET A 155 8.89 4.19 -11.15
N ILE A 156 9.81 4.64 -12.02
CA ILE A 156 9.44 5.53 -13.13
C ILE A 156 8.60 4.80 -14.19
N LYS A 157 8.87 3.51 -14.44
CA LYS A 157 8.02 2.68 -15.29
C LYS A 157 6.60 2.63 -14.74
N GLU A 158 6.45 2.34 -13.45
CA GLU A 158 5.16 2.20 -12.77
C GLU A 158 4.40 3.53 -12.71
N ILE A 159 5.10 4.67 -12.60
CA ILE A 159 4.49 5.99 -12.77
C ILE A 159 3.91 6.15 -14.18
N HIS A 160 4.61 5.69 -15.22
CA HIS A 160 4.13 5.76 -16.61
C HIS A 160 3.05 4.71 -16.94
N GLU A 161 2.94 3.64 -16.17
CA GLU A 161 1.89 2.63 -16.32
C GLU A 161 0.53 3.04 -15.70
N GLN A 162 0.48 4.11 -14.90
CA GLN A 162 -0.74 4.54 -14.23
C GLN A 162 -1.94 4.74 -15.17
N PRO A 163 -1.80 5.35 -16.35
CA PRO A 163 -2.93 5.48 -17.29
C PRO A 163 -3.55 4.15 -17.66
N LYS A 164 -2.71 3.15 -17.96
CA LYS A 164 -3.18 1.79 -18.29
C LYS A 164 -3.81 1.12 -17.08
N ALA A 165 -3.14 1.15 -15.93
CA ALA A 165 -3.63 0.53 -14.70
C ALA A 165 -4.99 1.11 -14.26
N ILE A 166 -5.19 2.41 -14.42
CA ILE A 166 -6.46 3.08 -14.13
C ILE A 166 -7.56 2.61 -15.09
N ARG A 167 -7.27 2.52 -16.41
CA ARG A 167 -8.23 1.97 -17.38
C ARG A 167 -8.64 0.54 -17.03
N ASP A 168 -7.66 -0.31 -16.67
CA ASP A 168 -7.92 -1.69 -16.32
C ASP A 168 -8.78 -1.78 -15.03
N THR A 169 -8.52 -0.93 -14.04
CA THR A 169 -9.32 -0.84 -12.81
C THR A 169 -10.76 -0.41 -13.10
N ILE A 170 -10.97 0.62 -13.93
CA ILE A 170 -12.31 1.08 -14.33
C ILE A 170 -13.05 -0.04 -15.06
N ASN A 171 -12.40 -0.65 -16.04
CA ASN A 171 -13.00 -1.70 -16.87
C ASN A 171 -13.33 -2.97 -16.10
N SER A 172 -12.73 -3.20 -14.93
CA SER A 172 -13.03 -4.37 -14.09
C SER A 172 -14.45 -4.39 -13.56
N VAL A 173 -15.05 -3.21 -13.36
CA VAL A 173 -16.40 -3.04 -12.78
C VAL A 173 -17.34 -2.18 -13.63
N VAL A 174 -16.90 -1.68 -14.80
CA VAL A 174 -17.77 -0.92 -15.68
C VAL A 174 -18.19 -1.79 -16.86
N LYS A 175 -19.50 -2.00 -17.00
CA LYS A 175 -20.13 -2.79 -18.07
C LYS A 175 -21.28 -1.99 -18.65
N ASP A 176 -21.35 -1.92 -19.97
CA ASP A 176 -22.42 -1.22 -20.70
C ASP A 176 -22.67 0.23 -20.21
N GLY A 177 -21.58 0.94 -19.85
CA GLY A 177 -21.60 2.31 -19.37
C GLY A 177 -22.14 2.49 -17.93
N LYS A 178 -22.23 1.42 -17.16
CA LYS A 178 -22.68 1.42 -15.75
C LYS A 178 -21.66 0.73 -14.85
N ILE A 179 -21.66 1.13 -13.57
CA ILE A 179 -20.85 0.44 -12.55
C ILE A 179 -21.60 -0.84 -12.14
N ASP A 180 -20.90 -1.97 -12.22
CA ASP A 180 -21.41 -3.29 -11.83
C ASP A 180 -20.50 -3.88 -10.73
N LEU A 181 -20.94 -3.81 -9.49
CA LEU A 181 -20.25 -4.37 -8.33
C LEU A 181 -20.61 -5.84 -8.05
N SER A 182 -21.31 -6.53 -8.94
CA SER A 182 -21.68 -7.94 -8.75
C SER A 182 -20.45 -8.83 -8.56
N GLY A 183 -19.35 -8.55 -9.29
CA GLY A 183 -18.06 -9.24 -9.15
C GLY A 183 -17.34 -8.93 -7.83
N VAL A 184 -17.67 -7.83 -7.17
CA VAL A 184 -17.17 -7.46 -5.83
C VAL A 184 -17.93 -8.23 -4.75
N GLY A 185 -19.15 -8.65 -5.05
CA GLY A 185 -20.02 -9.41 -4.15
C GLY A 185 -20.85 -8.54 -3.20
N LEU A 186 -20.80 -7.21 -3.34
CA LEU A 186 -21.57 -6.26 -2.52
C LEU A 186 -22.90 -5.96 -3.20
N SER A 187 -24.01 -6.30 -2.55
CA SER A 187 -25.36 -6.11 -3.09
C SER A 187 -25.89 -4.69 -2.87
N GLU A 188 -26.82 -4.25 -3.75
CA GLU A 188 -27.49 -2.95 -3.56
C GLU A 188 -28.26 -2.88 -2.23
N GLU A 189 -28.78 -3.99 -1.73
CA GLU A 189 -29.47 -4.02 -0.43
C GLU A 189 -28.50 -3.75 0.74
N GLU A 190 -27.29 -4.30 0.68
CA GLU A 190 -26.24 -4.03 1.67
C GLU A 190 -25.81 -2.56 1.60
N ILE A 191 -25.56 -2.05 0.38
CA ILE A 191 -25.16 -0.64 0.16
C ILE A 191 -26.22 0.33 0.70
N ALA A 192 -27.50 0.09 0.40
CA ALA A 192 -28.59 0.95 0.85
C ALA A 192 -28.70 1.07 2.38
N LYS A 193 -28.28 0.02 3.11
CA LYS A 193 -28.33 -0.05 4.57
C LYS A 193 -27.08 0.50 5.28
N LEU A 194 -26.00 0.82 4.54
CA LEU A 194 -24.75 1.28 5.15
C LEU A 194 -24.97 2.50 6.06
N GLY A 195 -24.61 2.37 7.32
CA GLY A 195 -24.69 3.44 8.31
C GLY A 195 -23.36 4.14 8.56
N GLN A 196 -22.24 3.43 8.43
CA GLN A 196 -20.90 3.95 8.60
C GLN A 196 -19.86 3.10 7.87
N ILE A 197 -18.80 3.74 7.39
CA ILE A 197 -17.65 3.07 6.79
C ILE A 197 -16.40 3.34 7.65
N TYR A 198 -15.59 2.31 7.85
CA TYR A 198 -14.23 2.40 8.37
C TYR A 198 -13.29 2.03 7.25
N ILE A 199 -12.32 2.88 6.94
CA ILE A 199 -11.23 2.56 5.99
C ILE A 199 -9.97 2.35 6.82
N VAL A 200 -9.39 1.16 6.72
CA VAL A 200 -8.26 0.76 7.55
C VAL A 200 -7.12 0.30 6.65
N ALA A 201 -5.94 0.90 6.82
CA ALA A 201 -4.80 0.65 5.95
C ALA A 201 -3.47 1.12 6.58
N CYS A 202 -2.36 0.87 5.87
CA CYS A 202 -1.01 1.31 6.22
C CYS A 202 -0.41 2.18 5.09
N GLY A 203 0.45 3.13 5.45
CA GLY A 203 1.28 3.90 4.50
C GLY A 203 0.45 4.63 3.44
N SER A 204 0.83 4.50 2.16
CA SER A 204 0.13 5.13 1.04
C SER A 204 -1.34 4.71 0.93
N ALA A 205 -1.66 3.46 1.25
CA ALA A 205 -3.05 2.99 1.27
C ALA A 205 -3.89 3.70 2.37
N TYR A 206 -3.29 4.08 3.50
CA TYR A 206 -3.97 4.93 4.49
C TYR A 206 -4.26 6.33 3.92
N HIS A 207 -3.35 6.93 3.14
CA HIS A 207 -3.59 8.22 2.48
C HIS A 207 -4.69 8.11 1.40
N VAL A 208 -4.80 6.96 0.70
CA VAL A 208 -5.99 6.67 -0.13
C VAL A 208 -7.25 6.75 0.70
N GLY A 209 -7.26 6.11 1.88
CA GLY A 209 -8.41 6.16 2.78
C GLY A 209 -8.79 7.59 3.18
N VAL A 210 -7.79 8.44 3.49
CA VAL A 210 -8.04 9.86 3.83
C VAL A 210 -8.67 10.61 2.66
N ALA A 211 -8.19 10.39 1.43
CA ALA A 211 -8.81 10.98 0.24
C ALA A 211 -10.22 10.42 -0.03
N ALA A 212 -10.39 9.11 0.08
CA ALA A 212 -11.67 8.42 -0.11
C ALA A 212 -12.73 8.89 0.89
N GLN A 213 -12.36 9.24 2.11
CA GLN A 213 -13.27 9.80 3.11
C GLN A 213 -14.01 11.02 2.57
N TYR A 214 -13.26 12.00 2.04
CA TYR A 214 -13.88 13.21 1.47
C TYR A 214 -14.84 12.88 0.33
N VAL A 215 -14.47 11.95 -0.52
CA VAL A 215 -15.29 11.58 -1.70
C VAL A 215 -16.56 10.82 -1.30
N ILE A 216 -16.44 9.83 -0.40
CA ILE A 216 -17.57 9.02 0.04
C ILE A 216 -18.57 9.88 0.86
N GLU A 217 -18.06 10.71 1.77
CA GLU A 217 -18.90 11.57 2.59
C GLU A 217 -19.66 12.60 1.74
N GLU A 218 -19.00 13.21 0.73
CA GLU A 218 -19.63 14.18 -0.16
C GLU A 218 -20.67 13.53 -1.10
N LEU A 219 -20.31 12.42 -1.76
CA LEU A 219 -21.16 11.79 -2.76
C LEU A 219 -22.26 10.92 -2.13
N ALA A 220 -21.90 10.01 -1.23
CA ALA A 220 -22.79 8.98 -0.73
C ALA A 220 -23.46 9.35 0.61
N GLN A 221 -23.01 10.43 1.27
CA GLN A 221 -23.48 10.88 2.57
C GLN A 221 -23.44 9.76 3.63
N ILE A 222 -22.35 8.99 3.61
CA ILE A 222 -22.08 7.96 4.61
C ILE A 222 -20.89 8.45 5.45
N PRO A 223 -21.01 8.55 6.79
CA PRO A 223 -19.88 8.89 7.64
C PRO A 223 -18.71 7.91 7.47
N VAL A 224 -17.51 8.42 7.33
CA VAL A 224 -16.29 7.61 7.14
C VAL A 224 -15.29 7.89 8.25
N ARG A 225 -14.68 6.84 8.79
CA ARG A 225 -13.52 6.93 9.69
C ARG A 225 -12.34 6.25 9.03
N VAL A 226 -11.21 6.94 9.02
CA VAL A 226 -9.97 6.40 8.45
C VAL A 226 -8.99 6.15 9.58
N GLU A 227 -8.44 4.94 9.64
CA GLU A 227 -7.58 4.53 10.74
C GLU A 227 -6.35 3.78 10.23
N LEU A 228 -5.21 4.00 10.89
CA LEU A 228 -4.02 3.18 10.69
C LEU A 228 -4.29 1.76 11.19
N ALA A 229 -3.96 0.76 10.40
CA ALA A 229 -4.21 -0.63 10.75
C ALA A 229 -3.44 -1.05 12.01
N SER A 230 -2.23 -0.52 12.21
CA SER A 230 -1.42 -0.73 13.42
C SER A 230 -2.10 -0.26 14.70
N GLU A 231 -2.92 0.80 14.63
CA GLU A 231 -3.63 1.34 15.78
C GLU A 231 -5.02 0.71 15.94
N PHE A 232 -5.71 0.47 14.82
CA PHE A 232 -7.04 -0.12 14.79
C PHE A 232 -7.09 -1.46 15.53
N ARG A 233 -6.11 -2.32 15.32
CA ARG A 233 -6.05 -3.68 15.89
C ARG A 233 -5.89 -3.74 17.42
N TYR A 234 -5.47 -2.64 18.06
CA TYR A 234 -5.15 -2.65 19.51
C TYR A 234 -6.09 -1.79 20.35
N ARG A 235 -6.89 -0.96 19.72
CA ARG A 235 -7.85 -0.15 20.47
C ARG A 235 -9.18 -0.88 20.68
N ARG A 236 -9.99 -0.43 21.62
CA ARG A 236 -11.38 -0.88 21.77
C ARG A 236 -12.21 -0.35 20.58
N LEU A 237 -12.72 -1.27 19.78
CA LEU A 237 -13.56 -0.95 18.62
C LEU A 237 -15.01 -0.80 19.04
N LEU A 238 -15.65 0.26 18.54
CA LEU A 238 -17.07 0.54 18.72
C LEU A 238 -17.66 0.79 17.34
N PHE A 239 -18.40 -0.17 16.82
CA PHE A 239 -19.02 -0.08 15.51
C PHE A 239 -20.46 0.41 15.61
N ALA A 240 -20.84 1.32 14.70
CA ALA A 240 -22.24 1.69 14.50
C ALA A 240 -22.99 0.52 13.82
N PRO A 241 -24.31 0.44 13.94
CA PRO A 241 -25.10 -0.52 13.17
C PRO A 241 -24.86 -0.37 11.66
N ASN A 242 -24.86 -1.51 10.95
CA ASN A 242 -24.60 -1.57 9.50
C ASN A 242 -23.28 -0.93 9.08
N SER A 243 -22.22 -1.11 9.86
CA SER A 243 -20.88 -0.68 9.49
C SER A 243 -20.28 -1.61 8.45
N LEU A 244 -19.45 -1.02 7.57
CA LEU A 244 -18.56 -1.72 6.64
C LEU A 244 -17.11 -1.35 6.97
N VAL A 245 -16.22 -2.33 7.06
CA VAL A 245 -14.77 -2.10 7.18
C VAL A 245 -14.13 -2.36 5.83
N ILE A 246 -13.55 -1.33 5.24
CA ILE A 246 -12.80 -1.40 3.98
C ILE A 246 -11.31 -1.52 4.33
N ILE A 247 -10.69 -2.62 3.94
CA ILE A 247 -9.26 -2.84 4.09
C ILE A 247 -8.57 -2.54 2.75
N VAL A 248 -7.64 -1.61 2.74
CA VAL A 248 -6.90 -1.24 1.53
C VAL A 248 -5.47 -1.75 1.65
N SER A 249 -5.03 -2.58 0.70
CA SER A 249 -3.67 -3.12 0.66
C SER A 249 -3.29 -3.51 -0.77
N GLN A 250 -2.15 -3.03 -1.26
CA GLN A 250 -1.66 -3.41 -2.59
C GLN A 250 -1.39 -4.91 -2.67
N SER A 251 -0.57 -5.45 -1.78
CA SER A 251 -0.18 -6.87 -1.78
C SER A 251 -1.27 -7.81 -1.25
N GLY A 252 -2.19 -7.29 -0.42
CA GLY A 252 -3.14 -8.11 0.32
C GLY A 252 -2.50 -9.02 1.38
N GLU A 253 -1.23 -8.74 1.75
CA GLU A 253 -0.45 -9.51 2.72
C GLU A 253 0.09 -8.65 3.89
N THR A 254 -0.27 -7.37 3.96
CA THR A 254 0.17 -6.48 5.03
C THR A 254 -0.32 -6.99 6.39
N ALA A 255 0.60 -7.33 7.28
CA ALA A 255 0.29 -8.00 8.55
C ALA A 255 -0.72 -7.24 9.42
N ASP A 256 -0.54 -5.92 9.61
CA ASP A 256 -1.46 -5.11 10.40
C ASP A 256 -2.84 -5.00 9.74
N SER A 257 -2.90 -4.86 8.42
CA SER A 257 -4.16 -4.81 7.65
C SER A 257 -4.92 -6.14 7.74
N LEU A 258 -4.22 -7.26 7.69
CA LEU A 258 -4.80 -8.59 7.87
C LEU A 258 -5.34 -8.78 9.31
N ALA A 259 -4.58 -8.33 10.30
CA ALA A 259 -5.03 -8.38 11.67
C ALA A 259 -6.26 -7.49 11.91
N ALA A 260 -6.30 -6.30 11.31
CA ALA A 260 -7.47 -5.41 11.37
C ALA A 260 -8.71 -6.03 10.69
N LEU A 261 -8.52 -6.73 9.55
CA LEU A 261 -9.58 -7.49 8.90
C LEU A 261 -10.20 -8.54 9.84
N ARG A 262 -9.34 -9.34 10.45
CA ARG A 262 -9.75 -10.41 11.38
C ARG A 262 -10.44 -9.85 12.61
N GLU A 263 -9.96 -8.72 13.14
CA GLU A 263 -10.58 -8.03 14.27
C GLU A 263 -12.00 -7.52 13.92
N ALA A 264 -12.18 -6.92 12.74
CA ALA A 264 -13.50 -6.51 12.25
C ALA A 264 -14.47 -7.70 12.14
N LYS A 265 -14.00 -8.81 11.57
CA LYS A 265 -14.79 -10.06 11.45
C LYS A 265 -15.14 -10.68 12.81
N ALA A 266 -14.22 -10.64 13.78
CA ALA A 266 -14.48 -11.12 15.13
C ALA A 266 -15.60 -10.33 15.83
N HIS A 267 -15.80 -9.05 15.46
CA HIS A 267 -16.91 -8.21 15.90
C HIS A 267 -18.18 -8.38 15.05
N GLY A 268 -18.20 -9.30 14.07
CA GLY A 268 -19.35 -9.54 13.20
C GLY A 268 -19.62 -8.42 12.18
N VAL A 269 -18.63 -7.56 11.90
CA VAL A 269 -18.75 -6.47 10.92
C VAL A 269 -18.35 -6.98 9.55
N LYS A 270 -19.12 -6.63 8.51
CA LYS A 270 -18.83 -6.93 7.11
C LYS A 270 -17.54 -6.23 6.65
N THR A 271 -16.80 -6.92 5.81
CA THR A 271 -15.49 -6.46 5.33
C THR A 271 -15.43 -6.43 3.81
N LEU A 272 -14.81 -5.37 3.26
CA LEU A 272 -14.48 -5.23 1.84
C LEU A 272 -12.97 -5.03 1.72
N ALA A 273 -12.31 -5.83 0.90
CA ALA A 273 -10.91 -5.65 0.55
C ALA A 273 -10.76 -4.88 -0.77
N ILE A 274 -9.90 -3.87 -0.82
CA ILE A 274 -9.39 -3.27 -2.06
C ILE A 274 -7.95 -3.72 -2.18
N VAL A 275 -7.67 -4.65 -3.10
CA VAL A 275 -6.37 -5.30 -3.25
C VAL A 275 -5.99 -5.44 -4.72
N ASN A 276 -4.68 -5.56 -4.99
CA ASN A 276 -4.18 -5.78 -6.34
C ASN A 276 -3.87 -7.26 -6.63
N VAL A 277 -3.39 -7.99 -5.61
CA VAL A 277 -2.98 -9.38 -5.80
C VAL A 277 -4.15 -10.33 -5.63
N VAL A 278 -4.52 -10.97 -6.74
CA VAL A 278 -5.60 -11.98 -6.77
C VAL A 278 -5.21 -13.17 -5.90
N GLY A 279 -6.13 -13.62 -5.04
CA GLY A 279 -5.91 -14.76 -4.14
C GLY A 279 -5.01 -14.46 -2.93
N SER A 280 -4.65 -13.20 -2.68
CA SER A 280 -3.93 -12.82 -1.47
C SER A 280 -4.71 -13.18 -0.19
N THR A 281 -4.02 -13.20 0.95
CA THR A 281 -4.65 -13.60 2.22
C THR A 281 -5.81 -12.69 2.61
N ILE A 282 -5.65 -11.36 2.46
CA ILE A 282 -6.75 -10.41 2.71
C ILE A 282 -7.93 -10.67 1.77
N ALA A 283 -7.66 -10.93 0.47
CA ALA A 283 -8.71 -11.24 -0.49
C ALA A 283 -9.49 -12.51 -0.15
N ARG A 284 -8.80 -13.55 0.32
CA ARG A 284 -9.46 -14.81 0.69
C ARG A 284 -10.28 -14.72 1.98
N GLU A 285 -9.88 -13.87 2.90
CA GLU A 285 -10.53 -13.75 4.21
C GLU A 285 -11.62 -12.67 4.26
N ALA A 286 -11.62 -11.68 3.36
CA ALA A 286 -12.66 -10.65 3.29
C ALA A 286 -14.01 -11.21 2.81
N ASP A 287 -15.11 -10.56 3.22
CA ASP A 287 -16.45 -10.93 2.75
C ASP A 287 -16.68 -10.48 1.30
N HIS A 288 -16.09 -9.34 0.91
CA HIS A 288 -16.19 -8.72 -0.40
C HIS A 288 -14.81 -8.33 -0.89
N VAL A 289 -14.55 -8.37 -2.21
CA VAL A 289 -13.21 -8.05 -2.76
C VAL A 289 -13.33 -7.22 -4.03
N PHE A 290 -12.66 -6.07 -4.03
CA PHE A 290 -12.41 -5.26 -5.21
C PHE A 290 -10.96 -5.44 -5.65
N TYR A 291 -10.72 -6.03 -6.81
CA TYR A 291 -9.39 -6.15 -7.41
C TYR A 291 -9.07 -4.95 -8.29
N THR A 292 -7.96 -4.26 -8.02
CA THR A 292 -7.54 -3.08 -8.80
C THR A 292 -6.92 -3.42 -10.15
N LEU A 293 -6.44 -4.64 -10.32
CA LEU A 293 -5.84 -5.16 -11.56
C LEU A 293 -4.71 -4.27 -12.13
N ALA A 294 -3.94 -3.63 -11.24
CA ALA A 294 -2.85 -2.72 -11.62
C ALA A 294 -1.60 -3.43 -12.20
N GLY A 295 -1.62 -4.76 -12.23
CA GLY A 295 -0.43 -5.55 -12.58
C GLY A 295 0.62 -5.57 -11.46
N PRO A 296 1.80 -6.16 -11.69
CA PRO A 296 2.84 -6.25 -10.68
C PRO A 296 3.43 -4.86 -10.39
N GLU A 297 3.57 -4.49 -9.12
CA GLU A 297 4.29 -3.33 -8.63
C GLU A 297 5.55 -3.82 -7.92
N ILE A 298 6.72 -3.49 -8.48
CA ILE A 298 8.03 -4.03 -8.08
C ILE A 298 8.79 -3.03 -7.21
N ALA A 299 8.69 -1.73 -7.54
CA ALA A 299 9.26 -0.69 -6.72
C ALA A 299 8.63 -0.73 -5.32
N VAL A 300 9.49 -0.63 -4.30
CA VAL A 300 9.02 -0.66 -2.90
C VAL A 300 8.10 0.52 -2.61
N ALA A 301 8.45 1.71 -3.12
CA ALA A 301 7.64 2.91 -3.00
C ALA A 301 6.44 2.84 -3.95
N THR A 302 5.27 2.63 -3.40
CA THR A 302 4.01 2.49 -4.15
C THR A 302 3.68 3.74 -4.98
N THR A 303 3.25 3.54 -6.23
CA THR A 303 2.84 4.61 -7.15
C THR A 303 1.53 4.27 -7.86
N LYS A 304 1.54 3.31 -8.78
CA LYS A 304 0.34 2.94 -9.55
C LYS A 304 -0.74 2.30 -8.69
N ALA A 305 -0.37 1.55 -7.64
CA ALA A 305 -1.36 0.98 -6.74
C ALA A 305 -2.12 2.07 -5.96
N TYR A 306 -1.44 3.15 -5.52
CA TYR A 306 -2.12 4.29 -4.91
C TYR A 306 -3.19 4.88 -5.84
N SER A 307 -2.85 5.13 -7.10
CA SER A 307 -3.77 5.70 -8.09
C SER A 307 -4.95 4.76 -8.40
N THR A 308 -4.71 3.47 -8.55
CA THR A 308 -5.78 2.49 -8.80
C THR A 308 -6.69 2.28 -7.59
N GLN A 309 -6.16 2.37 -6.37
CA GLN A 309 -6.94 2.35 -5.14
C GLN A 309 -7.82 3.59 -4.98
N LEU A 310 -7.34 4.79 -5.39
CA LEU A 310 -8.18 5.98 -5.49
C LEU A 310 -9.35 5.77 -6.45
N ILE A 311 -9.07 5.26 -7.66
CA ILE A 311 -10.11 4.98 -8.66
C ILE A 311 -11.14 3.97 -8.13
N ALA A 312 -10.70 2.89 -7.49
CA ALA A 312 -11.59 1.92 -6.85
C ALA A 312 -12.50 2.60 -5.81
N SER A 313 -11.93 3.49 -5.00
CA SER A 313 -12.68 4.26 -4.00
C SER A 313 -13.70 5.19 -4.64
N TYR A 314 -13.37 5.84 -5.76
CA TYR A 314 -14.29 6.72 -6.49
C TYR A 314 -15.45 5.95 -7.14
N LEU A 315 -15.17 4.79 -7.72
CA LEU A 315 -16.19 3.90 -8.29
C LEU A 315 -17.15 3.41 -7.20
N LEU A 316 -16.62 2.98 -6.05
CA LEU A 316 -17.43 2.60 -4.90
C LEU A 316 -18.28 3.77 -4.39
N ALA A 317 -17.69 4.97 -4.22
CA ALA A 317 -18.42 6.15 -3.74
C ALA A 317 -19.55 6.56 -4.69
N THR A 318 -19.29 6.53 -6.01
CA THR A 318 -20.27 6.85 -7.04
C THR A 318 -21.44 5.85 -7.01
N GLU A 319 -21.14 4.55 -6.94
CA GLU A 319 -22.18 3.52 -6.89
C GLU A 319 -22.97 3.55 -5.57
N PHE A 320 -22.30 3.79 -4.44
CA PHE A 320 -22.96 3.96 -3.15
C PHE A 320 -23.93 5.14 -3.17
N ALA A 321 -23.53 6.26 -3.78
CA ALA A 321 -24.37 7.45 -3.93
C ALA A 321 -25.59 7.17 -4.80
N ARG A 322 -25.42 6.45 -5.94
CA ARG A 322 -26.51 6.05 -6.83
C ARG A 322 -27.50 5.14 -6.13
N VAL A 323 -27.06 4.05 -5.53
CA VAL A 323 -27.92 3.07 -4.86
C VAL A 323 -28.70 3.69 -3.71
N ARG A 324 -28.11 4.62 -2.98
CA ARG A 324 -28.76 5.36 -1.89
C ARG A 324 -29.68 6.48 -2.37
N GLY A 325 -29.71 6.76 -3.68
CA GLY A 325 -30.52 7.82 -4.26
C GLY A 325 -30.06 9.24 -3.90
N VAL A 326 -28.78 9.41 -3.53
CA VAL A 326 -28.18 10.74 -3.26
C VAL A 326 -27.87 11.46 -4.56
N ILE A 327 -27.47 10.71 -5.58
CA ILE A 327 -27.30 11.18 -6.96
C ILE A 327 -28.18 10.36 -7.89
N ASP A 328 -28.60 10.98 -9.00
CA ASP A 328 -29.37 10.33 -10.05
C ASP A 328 -28.49 9.61 -11.10
N GLU A 329 -29.12 8.94 -12.05
CA GLU A 329 -28.45 8.21 -13.12
C GLU A 329 -27.65 9.16 -14.05
N ASP A 330 -28.12 10.38 -14.28
CA ASP A 330 -27.44 11.37 -15.13
C ASP A 330 -26.14 11.83 -14.46
N ARG A 331 -26.17 12.18 -13.18
CA ARG A 331 -24.97 12.53 -12.41
C ARG A 331 -23.99 11.36 -12.29
N THR A 332 -24.50 10.14 -12.13
CA THR A 332 -23.69 8.93 -12.12
C THR A 332 -22.93 8.77 -13.44
N ALA A 333 -23.63 8.96 -14.58
CA ALA A 333 -23.02 8.88 -15.91
C ALA A 333 -21.98 9.98 -16.14
N GLU A 334 -22.22 11.22 -15.69
CA GLU A 334 -21.24 12.32 -15.74
C GLU A 334 -19.98 11.99 -14.96
N LEU A 335 -20.09 11.52 -13.72
CA LEU A 335 -18.95 11.14 -12.90
C LEU A 335 -18.16 9.99 -13.52
N LEU A 336 -18.84 8.99 -14.05
CA LEU A 336 -18.18 7.87 -14.73
C LEU A 336 -17.46 8.31 -16.01
N ALA A 337 -18.08 9.17 -16.81
CA ALA A 337 -17.45 9.75 -18.00
C ALA A 337 -16.19 10.55 -17.62
N GLU A 338 -16.24 11.32 -16.55
CA GLU A 338 -15.08 12.07 -16.05
C GLU A 338 -13.97 11.15 -15.57
N LEU A 339 -14.27 10.07 -14.82
CA LEU A 339 -13.29 9.07 -14.42
C LEU A 339 -12.56 8.44 -15.60
N GLN A 340 -13.27 8.18 -16.70
CA GLN A 340 -12.70 7.62 -17.93
C GLN A 340 -11.73 8.58 -18.63
N THR A 341 -11.76 9.89 -18.33
CA THR A 341 -10.80 10.88 -18.88
C THR A 341 -9.50 10.98 -18.07
N ILE A 342 -9.46 10.48 -16.83
CA ILE A 342 -8.30 10.57 -15.94
C ILE A 342 -7.03 10.00 -16.59
N PRO A 343 -7.04 8.81 -17.24
CA PRO A 343 -5.85 8.27 -17.88
C PRO A 343 -5.21 9.22 -18.90
N GLU A 344 -6.01 9.83 -19.78
CA GLU A 344 -5.50 10.75 -20.80
C GLU A 344 -4.94 12.05 -20.19
N LYS A 345 -5.54 12.51 -19.10
CA LYS A 345 -5.05 13.68 -18.34
C LYS A 345 -3.70 13.37 -17.68
N ILE A 346 -3.51 12.15 -17.17
CA ILE A 346 -2.22 11.70 -16.61
C ILE A 346 -1.17 11.60 -17.72
N GLU A 347 -1.49 11.05 -18.90
CA GLU A 347 -0.58 10.98 -20.05
C GLU A 347 0.00 12.37 -20.36
N LYS A 348 -0.86 13.40 -20.41
CA LYS A 348 -0.43 14.81 -20.63
C LYS A 348 0.48 15.33 -19.50
N LEU A 349 0.24 14.95 -18.24
CA LEU A 349 1.11 15.34 -17.13
C LEU A 349 2.49 14.70 -17.22
N LEU A 350 2.57 13.47 -17.73
CA LEU A 350 3.83 12.75 -17.90
C LEU A 350 4.67 13.30 -19.07
N GLU A 351 4.09 14.05 -20.00
CA GLU A 351 4.81 14.75 -21.08
C GLU A 351 5.66 15.94 -20.55
N ASP A 352 5.24 16.61 -19.46
CA ASP A 352 5.92 17.81 -18.90
C ASP A 352 6.93 17.46 -17.77
N LYS A 353 7.42 16.22 -17.74
CA LYS A 353 8.31 15.71 -16.67
C LYS A 353 9.64 16.44 -16.57
N GLU A 354 10.18 16.97 -17.67
CA GLU A 354 11.48 17.66 -17.71
C GLU A 354 11.50 18.91 -16.83
N ARG A 355 10.39 19.61 -16.75
CA ARG A 355 10.24 20.78 -15.89
C ARG A 355 10.30 20.39 -14.42
N ILE A 356 9.68 19.27 -14.06
CA ILE A 356 9.72 18.72 -12.69
C ILE A 356 11.14 18.22 -12.38
N GLN A 357 11.78 17.54 -13.33
CA GLN A 357 13.17 17.06 -13.19
C GLN A 357 14.14 18.21 -12.94
N TRP A 358 14.03 19.31 -13.71
CA TRP A 358 14.86 20.51 -13.50
C TRP A 358 14.65 21.11 -12.11
N PHE A 359 13.40 21.20 -11.64
CA PHE A 359 13.08 21.68 -10.31
C PHE A 359 13.64 20.77 -9.22
N ALA A 360 13.45 19.47 -9.36
CA ALA A 360 13.96 18.45 -8.44
C ALA A 360 15.47 18.53 -8.24
N ALA A 361 16.23 18.71 -9.33
CA ALA A 361 17.68 18.87 -9.27
C ALA A 361 18.14 20.07 -8.44
N LYS A 362 17.34 21.15 -8.38
CA LYS A 362 17.62 22.30 -7.53
C LYS A 362 17.32 22.06 -6.06
N GLN A 363 16.38 21.16 -5.77
CA GLN A 363 15.89 20.87 -4.43
C GLN A 363 16.55 19.64 -3.77
N MET A 364 17.44 18.95 -4.47
CA MET A 364 18.03 17.70 -3.98
C MET A 364 18.82 17.81 -2.67
N ASN A 365 19.29 19.01 -2.34
CA ASN A 365 20.04 19.30 -1.10
C ASN A 365 19.17 19.93 0.00
N ALA A 366 17.87 20.04 -0.18
CA ALA A 366 16.98 20.50 0.87
C ALA A 366 17.08 19.59 2.11
N GLN A 367 17.10 20.18 3.30
CA GLN A 367 17.09 19.41 4.55
C GLN A 367 15.68 19.06 4.97
N ASP A 368 14.78 20.01 4.85
CA ASP A 368 13.38 19.91 5.22
C ASP A 368 12.48 20.38 4.07
N MET A 369 11.34 19.73 3.92
CA MET A 369 10.28 20.13 2.99
C MET A 369 8.92 20.06 3.67
N PHE A 370 8.04 21.01 3.40
CA PHE A 370 6.68 21.02 3.92
C PHE A 370 5.68 20.94 2.78
N PHE A 371 4.71 20.04 2.93
CA PHE A 371 3.59 19.91 2.02
C PHE A 371 2.34 20.45 2.70
N ILE A 372 1.63 21.34 2.07
CA ILE A 372 0.43 21.95 2.66
C ILE A 372 -0.75 21.91 1.72
N GLY A 373 -1.92 21.66 2.28
CA GLY A 373 -3.20 21.65 1.55
C GLY A 373 -4.38 21.78 2.51
N ARG A 374 -5.57 21.87 1.97
CA ARG A 374 -6.81 21.86 2.74
C ARG A 374 -7.78 20.82 2.18
N GLY A 375 -8.50 20.11 3.06
CA GLY A 375 -9.43 19.08 2.64
C GLY A 375 -8.72 17.99 1.83
N LEU A 376 -9.23 17.68 0.65
CA LEU A 376 -8.66 16.67 -0.25
C LEU A 376 -7.20 16.97 -0.63
N ASP A 377 -6.83 18.23 -0.78
CA ASP A 377 -5.45 18.65 -1.08
C ASP A 377 -4.48 18.32 0.07
N TYR A 378 -4.95 18.31 1.32
CA TYR A 378 -4.16 17.82 2.45
C TYR A 378 -3.90 16.32 2.37
N ALA A 379 -4.89 15.52 1.98
CA ALA A 379 -4.71 14.08 1.78
C ALA A 379 -3.62 13.78 0.72
N VAL A 380 -3.62 14.54 -0.39
CA VAL A 380 -2.58 14.45 -1.43
C VAL A 380 -1.21 14.89 -0.89
N SER A 381 -1.17 15.96 -0.09
CA SER A 381 0.04 16.45 0.56
C SER A 381 0.69 15.41 1.45
N MET A 382 -0.10 14.60 2.17
CA MET A 382 0.39 13.47 2.98
C MET A 382 1.13 12.45 2.12
N GLU A 383 0.59 12.09 0.97
CA GLU A 383 1.22 11.12 0.05
C GLU A 383 2.50 11.69 -0.57
N GLY A 384 2.49 12.95 -1.02
CA GLY A 384 3.69 13.62 -1.54
C GLY A 384 4.82 13.67 -0.52
N SER A 385 4.50 14.00 0.72
CA SER A 385 5.46 14.00 1.84
C SER A 385 5.98 12.58 2.13
N LEU A 386 5.13 11.55 2.10
CA LEU A 386 5.57 10.17 2.31
C LEU A 386 6.55 9.73 1.22
N LYS A 387 6.25 9.97 -0.05
CA LYS A 387 7.15 9.64 -1.18
C LYS A 387 8.50 10.33 -1.01
N MET A 388 8.50 11.60 -0.63
CA MET A 388 9.75 12.34 -0.41
C MET A 388 10.59 11.71 0.70
N LYS A 389 10.00 11.40 1.86
CA LYS A 389 10.70 10.72 2.97
C LYS A 389 11.25 9.36 2.58
N GLU A 390 10.41 8.56 1.94
CA GLU A 390 10.66 7.14 1.69
C GLU A 390 11.84 6.91 0.75
N ILE A 391 11.95 7.70 -0.32
CA ILE A 391 12.92 7.45 -1.38
C ILE A 391 14.07 8.45 -1.44
N SER A 392 13.90 9.69 -0.95
CA SER A 392 14.96 10.70 -0.97
C SER A 392 15.66 10.90 0.38
N TYR A 393 15.06 10.37 1.46
CA TYR A 393 15.49 10.54 2.85
C TYR A 393 15.55 11.99 3.31
N ILE A 394 14.89 12.91 2.59
CA ILE A 394 14.70 14.29 3.03
C ILE A 394 13.55 14.27 4.04
N HIS A 395 13.79 14.89 5.20
CA HIS A 395 12.72 15.08 6.16
C HIS A 395 11.60 15.93 5.54
N SER A 396 10.40 15.42 5.56
CA SER A 396 9.25 16.15 5.04
C SER A 396 8.00 15.86 5.85
N GLU A 397 7.15 16.89 6.00
CA GLU A 397 5.90 16.76 6.72
C GLU A 397 4.75 17.38 5.92
N ALA A 398 3.57 16.80 6.08
CA ALA A 398 2.35 17.34 5.51
C ALA A 398 1.48 17.95 6.60
N TYR A 399 0.98 19.16 6.36
CA TYR A 399 0.10 19.87 7.27
C TYR A 399 -1.18 20.34 6.59
N ALA A 400 -2.28 20.28 7.31
CA ALA A 400 -3.44 21.06 6.97
C ALA A 400 -3.02 22.53 7.00
N ALA A 401 -3.13 23.24 5.86
CA ALA A 401 -2.51 24.55 5.69
C ALA A 401 -2.91 25.56 6.78
N GLY A 402 -4.13 25.46 7.31
CA GLY A 402 -4.60 26.31 8.42
C GLY A 402 -3.91 26.07 9.75
N GLU A 403 -3.35 24.88 9.96
CA GLU A 403 -2.69 24.50 11.22
C GLU A 403 -1.24 25.01 11.34
N LEU A 404 -0.61 25.41 10.22
CA LEU A 404 0.77 25.89 10.24
C LEU A 404 1.00 27.01 11.28
N LYS A 405 0.09 27.97 11.35
CA LYS A 405 0.18 29.12 12.28
C LYS A 405 0.05 28.74 13.77
N HIS A 406 -0.39 27.51 14.06
CA HIS A 406 -0.53 27.02 15.43
C HIS A 406 0.74 26.36 15.98
N GLY A 407 1.91 26.74 15.47
CA GLY A 407 3.23 26.32 15.97
C GLY A 407 4.20 25.98 14.87
N THR A 408 3.83 25.12 13.94
CA THR A 408 4.72 24.52 12.92
C THR A 408 5.36 25.56 12.00
N ILE A 409 4.73 26.69 11.75
CA ILE A 409 5.29 27.77 10.94
C ILE A 409 6.63 28.30 11.49
N SER A 410 6.94 28.05 12.77
CA SER A 410 8.23 28.38 13.38
C SER A 410 9.41 27.65 12.76
N LEU A 411 9.16 26.48 12.13
CA LEU A 411 10.16 25.68 11.44
C LEU A 411 10.49 26.22 10.04
N ILE A 412 9.72 27.17 9.53
CA ILE A 412 9.97 27.78 8.22
C ILE A 412 11.10 28.80 8.34
N GLU A 413 12.22 28.50 7.69
CA GLU A 413 13.40 29.34 7.58
C GLU A 413 13.59 29.83 6.14
N PRO A 414 14.44 30.88 5.91
CA PRO A 414 14.73 31.35 4.56
C PRO A 414 15.26 30.21 3.66
N GLY A 415 14.57 29.95 2.54
CA GLY A 415 14.90 28.90 1.58
C GLY A 415 14.23 27.56 1.85
N THR A 416 13.53 27.36 2.97
CA THR A 416 12.75 26.14 3.21
C THR A 416 11.71 25.95 2.09
N LEU A 417 11.70 24.77 1.45
CA LEU A 417 10.71 24.46 0.42
C LEU A 417 9.35 24.16 1.04
N VAL A 418 8.35 24.94 0.63
CA VAL A 418 6.94 24.69 0.96
C VAL A 418 6.16 24.42 -0.32
N ILE A 419 5.56 23.26 -0.41
CA ILE A 419 4.77 22.78 -1.54
C ILE A 419 3.30 22.91 -1.18
N GLY A 420 2.61 23.84 -1.83
CA GLY A 420 1.17 24.04 -1.68
C GLY A 420 0.41 23.27 -2.74
N VAL A 421 -0.54 22.43 -2.32
CA VAL A 421 -1.51 21.76 -3.21
C VAL A 421 -2.81 22.56 -3.16
N LEU A 422 -3.27 23.07 -4.32
CA LEU A 422 -4.38 24.00 -4.45
C LEU A 422 -5.31 23.62 -5.61
N THR A 423 -5.93 22.44 -5.51
CA THR A 423 -6.84 21.94 -6.56
C THR A 423 -8.31 22.22 -6.24
N GLN A 424 -8.62 22.48 -4.95
CA GLN A 424 -9.98 22.73 -4.48
C GLN A 424 -10.33 24.20 -4.60
N GLN A 425 -11.15 24.55 -5.59
CA GLN A 425 -11.47 25.96 -5.93
C GLN A 425 -12.08 26.75 -4.75
N ASN A 426 -12.93 26.12 -3.95
CA ASN A 426 -13.57 26.73 -2.78
C ASN A 426 -12.60 27.00 -1.61
N LEU A 427 -11.40 26.38 -1.63
CA LEU A 427 -10.37 26.50 -0.60
C LEU A 427 -9.12 27.22 -1.12
N TYR A 428 -9.09 27.53 -2.42
CA TYR A 428 -7.92 28.08 -3.12
C TYR A 428 -7.36 29.32 -2.42
N GLU A 429 -8.16 30.39 -2.26
CA GLU A 429 -7.74 31.64 -1.65
C GLU A 429 -7.22 31.46 -0.21
N LYS A 430 -7.83 30.53 0.53
CA LYS A 430 -7.41 30.22 1.91
C LYS A 430 -6.02 29.56 1.94
N THR A 431 -5.76 28.67 0.99
CA THR A 431 -4.46 27.99 0.88
C THR A 431 -3.39 28.97 0.37
N VAL A 432 -3.72 29.82 -0.60
CA VAL A 432 -2.82 30.91 -1.06
C VAL A 432 -2.41 31.79 0.11
N SER A 433 -3.37 32.22 0.94
CA SER A 433 -3.07 33.03 2.13
C SER A 433 -2.06 32.33 3.06
N ASN A 434 -2.21 31.02 3.30
CA ASN A 434 -1.24 30.28 4.13
C ASN A 434 0.14 30.16 3.45
N MET A 435 0.21 30.02 2.13
CA MET A 435 1.47 30.04 1.39
C MET A 435 2.17 31.40 1.54
N VAL A 436 1.43 32.51 1.44
CA VAL A 436 1.95 33.85 1.64
C VAL A 436 2.49 34.07 3.07
N GLU A 437 1.84 33.48 4.08
CA GLU A 437 2.36 33.45 5.45
C GLU A 437 3.74 32.77 5.52
N CYS A 438 3.93 31.63 4.83
CA CYS A 438 5.23 30.97 4.72
C CYS A 438 6.24 31.82 3.94
N LYS A 439 5.82 32.49 2.84
CA LYS A 439 6.66 33.40 2.06
C LYS A 439 7.22 34.52 2.90
N SER A 440 6.41 35.08 3.80
CA SER A 440 6.82 36.17 4.70
C SER A 440 7.96 35.80 5.65
N ARG A 441 8.16 34.50 5.87
CA ARG A 441 9.28 33.92 6.64
C ARG A 441 10.47 33.51 5.77
N GLY A 442 10.39 33.75 4.46
CA GLY A 442 11.44 33.45 3.51
C GLY A 442 11.38 32.07 2.87
N ALA A 443 10.25 31.36 2.96
CA ALA A 443 10.08 30.10 2.27
C ALA A 443 10.23 30.23 0.76
N TYR A 444 10.78 29.21 0.11
CA TYR A 444 10.67 29.00 -1.33
C TYR A 444 9.37 28.26 -1.62
N LEU A 445 8.48 28.85 -2.40
CA LEU A 445 7.14 28.32 -2.61
C LEU A 445 7.02 27.58 -3.94
N MET A 446 6.58 26.33 -3.90
CA MET A 446 6.07 25.59 -5.05
C MET A 446 4.55 25.47 -4.94
N ALA A 447 3.83 25.82 -5.99
CA ALA A 447 2.39 25.62 -6.08
C ALA A 447 2.05 24.52 -7.07
N LEU A 448 1.15 23.61 -6.68
CA LEU A 448 0.52 22.61 -7.54
C LEU A 448 -0.97 22.94 -7.63
N THR A 449 -1.43 23.35 -8.81
CA THR A 449 -2.81 23.83 -9.00
C THR A 449 -3.37 23.47 -10.37
N THR A 450 -4.64 23.74 -10.60
CA THR A 450 -5.30 23.49 -11.89
C THR A 450 -5.09 24.64 -12.87
N TYR A 451 -5.08 24.32 -14.18
CA TYR A 451 -5.08 25.35 -15.21
C TYR A 451 -6.22 26.35 -14.99
N GLY A 452 -5.92 27.63 -15.13
CA GLY A 452 -6.82 28.75 -14.90
C GLY A 452 -6.52 29.54 -13.61
N ASN A 453 -5.78 28.98 -12.67
CA ASN A 453 -5.38 29.62 -11.43
C ASN A 453 -4.04 30.38 -11.57
N TYR A 454 -3.90 31.19 -12.62
CA TYR A 454 -2.61 31.84 -12.98
C TYR A 454 -2.15 32.92 -12.00
N SER A 455 -3.06 33.48 -11.19
CA SER A 455 -2.70 34.46 -10.15
C SER A 455 -1.73 33.93 -9.10
N ILE A 456 -1.58 32.61 -8.97
CA ILE A 456 -0.63 32.01 -8.04
C ILE A 456 0.84 32.36 -8.40
N GLU A 457 1.12 32.69 -9.66
CA GLU A 457 2.46 33.07 -10.12
C GLU A 457 2.97 34.37 -9.46
N ASP A 458 2.07 35.20 -8.96
CA ASP A 458 2.45 36.42 -8.19
C ASP A 458 3.01 36.09 -6.80
N SER A 459 2.71 34.89 -6.28
CA SER A 459 3.06 34.48 -4.93
C SER A 459 4.08 33.33 -4.89
N ALA A 460 3.99 32.36 -5.81
CA ALA A 460 4.83 31.18 -5.83
C ALA A 460 6.09 31.37 -6.70
N ASP A 461 7.18 30.73 -6.29
CA ASP A 461 8.46 30.77 -7.01
C ASP A 461 8.53 29.71 -8.13
N PHE A 462 7.73 28.67 -8.02
CA PHE A 462 7.58 27.63 -9.04
C PHE A 462 6.14 27.10 -9.03
N VAL A 463 5.56 26.91 -10.21
CA VAL A 463 4.17 26.46 -10.34
C VAL A 463 4.09 25.28 -11.28
N ILE A 464 3.36 24.24 -10.87
CA ILE A 464 2.95 23.12 -11.71
C ILE A 464 1.43 23.18 -11.90
N TYR A 465 0.99 23.12 -13.16
CA TYR A 465 -0.41 23.10 -13.51
C TYR A 465 -0.85 21.70 -13.89
N ILE A 466 -2.01 21.28 -13.37
CA ILE A 466 -2.66 20.02 -13.74
C ILE A 466 -3.96 20.29 -14.51
N PRO A 467 -4.41 19.38 -15.38
CA PRO A 467 -5.70 19.48 -16.06
C PRO A 467 -6.86 19.62 -15.07
N LYS A 468 -7.91 20.35 -15.47
CA LYS A 468 -9.16 20.38 -14.71
C LYS A 468 -9.84 19.03 -14.74
N THR A 469 -10.46 18.66 -13.63
CA THR A 469 -11.27 17.46 -13.46
C THR A 469 -12.39 17.73 -12.47
N GLU A 470 -13.29 16.79 -12.27
CA GLU A 470 -14.20 16.82 -11.11
C GLU A 470 -13.37 17.05 -9.84
N PRO A 471 -13.67 18.06 -9.02
CA PRO A 471 -12.87 18.39 -7.85
C PRO A 471 -12.61 17.21 -6.91
N LEU A 472 -13.58 16.29 -6.78
CA LEU A 472 -13.45 15.08 -5.96
C LEU A 472 -12.43 14.08 -6.51
N PHE A 473 -12.08 14.16 -7.81
CA PHE A 473 -11.11 13.26 -8.44
C PHE A 473 -9.73 13.91 -8.62
N ALA A 474 -9.55 15.15 -8.19
CA ALA A 474 -8.33 15.92 -8.39
C ALA A 474 -7.09 15.25 -7.77
N ALA A 475 -7.25 14.46 -6.71
CA ALA A 475 -6.16 13.73 -6.08
C ALA A 475 -5.44 12.78 -7.07
N SER A 476 -6.17 12.14 -8.00
CA SER A 476 -5.58 11.26 -9.02
C SER A 476 -4.64 11.96 -9.99
N LEU A 477 -4.83 13.26 -10.22
CA LEU A 477 -3.95 14.07 -11.07
C LEU A 477 -2.84 14.75 -10.24
N ALA A 478 -3.17 15.27 -9.07
CA ALA A 478 -2.24 16.03 -8.23
C ALA A 478 -1.11 15.16 -7.68
N VAL A 479 -1.33 13.86 -7.47
CA VAL A 479 -0.29 12.95 -6.98
C VAL A 479 0.83 12.72 -8.00
N ILE A 480 0.55 12.79 -9.30
CA ILE A 480 1.50 12.47 -10.37
C ILE A 480 2.74 13.38 -10.34
N PRO A 481 2.61 14.73 -10.33
CA PRO A 481 3.77 15.61 -10.19
C PRO A 481 4.54 15.39 -8.89
N LEU A 482 3.86 15.01 -7.80
CA LEU A 482 4.52 14.76 -6.51
C LEU A 482 5.32 13.45 -6.51
N GLN A 483 4.82 12.40 -7.16
CA GLN A 483 5.56 11.16 -7.40
C GLN A 483 6.80 11.40 -8.27
N LEU A 484 6.65 12.16 -9.37
CA LEU A 484 7.78 12.56 -10.22
C LEU A 484 8.80 13.40 -9.46
N LEU A 485 8.36 14.34 -8.62
CA LEU A 485 9.25 15.16 -7.80
C LEU A 485 10.08 14.29 -6.85
N GLY A 486 9.45 13.39 -6.10
CA GLY A 486 10.14 12.46 -5.22
C GLY A 486 11.15 11.59 -5.97
N TYR A 487 10.74 11.03 -7.11
CA TYR A 487 11.60 10.23 -7.97
C TYR A 487 12.84 11.01 -8.45
N TYR A 488 12.65 12.19 -9.06
CA TYR A 488 13.78 12.94 -9.60
C TYR A 488 14.70 13.54 -8.55
N VAL A 489 14.18 13.93 -7.38
CA VAL A 489 15.02 14.34 -6.24
C VAL A 489 15.92 13.19 -5.81
N SER A 490 15.38 11.97 -5.73
CA SER A 490 16.13 10.78 -5.30
C SER A 490 17.18 10.36 -6.33
N VAL A 491 16.84 10.37 -7.62
CA VAL A 491 17.78 10.11 -8.71
C VAL A 491 18.92 11.16 -8.72
N ALA A 492 18.60 12.45 -8.56
CA ALA A 492 19.60 13.51 -8.48
C ALA A 492 20.56 13.35 -7.29
N LYS A 493 20.11 12.71 -6.21
CA LYS A 493 20.94 12.34 -5.04
C LYS A 493 21.74 11.06 -5.25
N GLY A 494 21.53 10.32 -6.36
CA GLY A 494 22.17 9.04 -6.64
C GLY A 494 21.66 7.88 -5.78
N LEU A 495 20.41 7.95 -5.33
CA LEU A 495 19.78 6.93 -4.47
C LEU A 495 19.07 5.85 -5.30
N ASP A 496 19.03 4.62 -4.79
CA ASP A 496 18.23 3.54 -5.37
C ASP A 496 16.74 3.75 -5.03
N VAL A 497 15.97 4.19 -6.01
CA VAL A 497 14.54 4.50 -5.85
C VAL A 497 13.66 3.25 -5.83
N ASP A 498 14.15 2.13 -6.39
CA ASP A 498 13.41 0.86 -6.43
C ASP A 498 13.52 0.10 -5.10
N LYS A 499 14.65 0.26 -4.40
CA LYS A 499 14.96 -0.42 -3.13
C LYS A 499 15.51 0.55 -2.08
N PRO A 500 14.69 1.45 -1.55
CA PRO A 500 15.11 2.39 -0.54
C PRO A 500 15.59 1.66 0.73
N VAL A 501 16.57 2.26 1.42
CA VAL A 501 17.28 1.69 2.59
C VAL A 501 16.33 1.31 3.74
N SER A 502 15.17 1.95 3.86
CA SER A 502 14.17 1.65 4.87
C SER A 502 13.75 0.17 4.93
N TYR A 503 13.89 -0.56 3.81
CA TYR A 503 13.56 -1.99 3.74
C TYR A 503 14.77 -2.92 3.77
N THR A 504 15.98 -2.42 3.48
CA THR A 504 17.19 -3.28 3.48
C THR A 504 17.75 -3.54 4.87
N HIS A 505 17.46 -2.69 5.85
CA HIS A 505 17.96 -2.81 7.23
C HIS A 505 16.92 -3.40 8.21
N LEU A 506 15.67 -3.59 7.81
CA LEU A 506 14.64 -4.30 8.60
C LEU A 506 14.73 -5.83 8.45
N ARG A 507 15.72 -6.33 7.70
CA ARG A 507 15.99 -7.77 7.49
C ARG A 507 17.14 -8.29 8.34
N ALA A 508 17.38 -7.69 9.49
CA ALA A 508 18.33 -8.22 10.47
C ALA A 508 17.57 -8.94 11.59
#